data_6c98afac1e73b2573e6b0f809c7b565e
#
_entry.id   6c98afac1e73b2573e6b0f809c7b565e
#
_cell.length_a   1.000
_cell.length_b   1.000
_cell.length_c   1.000
_cell.angle_alpha   90.00
_cell.angle_beta   90.00
_cell.angle_gamma   90.00
#
_symmetry.space_group_name_H-M   'P 1'
#
loop_
_entity.id
_entity.type
_entity.pdbx_description
1 polymer ?
#
loop_
_entity_poly.entity_id
_entity_poly.type
_entity_poly.pdbx_seq_one_letter_code
_entity_poly.pdbx_strand_id
1 'polypeptide(L)'
;MGNRNLSVGLFVIAALSIGAILTVWFTGQRGNVPVNQYHVLITSDVSGLTLGGPVFFMGVQVGEVVDLTIIPGNPASVRVEIRVREEAPVDTGTWATLAAQGITGVSVINLYAEPGAHEPLRALDGQPLPVIPYRDSGFSALLSSAPGVL
;
A
#
# COMPACT_ATOMS: atom_id res chain seq x y z
N MET A 1 33.01 -51.14 -4.84
CA MET A 1 32.30 -50.18 -5.73
C MET A 1 31.16 -49.42 -5.09
N GLY A 2 30.92 -49.55 -3.78
CA GLY A 2 29.79 -48.92 -3.06
C GLY A 2 29.93 -47.47 -2.61
N ASN A 3 31.17 -47.01 -2.36
CA ASN A 3 31.35 -45.73 -1.66
C ASN A 3 31.17 -44.47 -2.54
N ARG A 4 31.39 -44.62 -3.84
CA ARG A 4 31.25 -43.47 -4.78
C ARG A 4 29.82 -43.02 -4.95
N ASN A 5 28.87 -43.96 -4.99
CA ASN A 5 27.43 -43.62 -5.10
C ASN A 5 26.86 -43.07 -3.79
N LEU A 6 27.40 -43.53 -2.65
CA LEU A 6 27.03 -43.02 -1.36
C LEU A 6 27.52 -41.55 -1.15
N SER A 7 28.74 -41.26 -1.62
CA SER A 7 29.29 -39.88 -1.55
C SER A 7 28.53 -38.90 -2.44
N VAL A 8 28.12 -39.35 -3.63
CA VAL A 8 27.32 -38.53 -4.55
C VAL A 8 25.90 -38.29 -3.96
N GLY A 9 25.28 -39.35 -3.42
CA GLY A 9 23.97 -39.20 -2.75
C GLY A 9 24.01 -38.25 -1.54
N LEU A 10 25.04 -38.36 -0.71
CA LEU A 10 25.22 -37.47 0.44
C LEU A 10 25.45 -36.00 0.00
N PHE A 11 26.23 -35.80 -1.06
CA PHE A 11 26.47 -34.46 -1.61
C PHE A 11 25.18 -33.83 -2.13
N VAL A 12 24.36 -34.57 -2.87
CA VAL A 12 23.08 -34.08 -3.39
C VAL A 12 22.12 -33.71 -2.26
N ILE A 13 22.02 -34.55 -1.21
CA ILE A 13 21.18 -34.27 -0.06
C ILE A 13 21.68 -33.01 0.67
N ALA A 14 22.97 -32.87 0.88
CA ALA A 14 23.56 -31.68 1.50
C ALA A 14 23.31 -30.42 0.68
N ALA A 15 23.48 -30.47 -0.63
CA ALA A 15 23.21 -29.33 -1.52
C ALA A 15 21.73 -28.90 -1.51
N LEU A 16 20.81 -29.86 -1.53
CA LEU A 16 19.37 -29.58 -1.43
C LEU A 16 18.99 -28.99 -0.06
N SER A 17 19.59 -29.53 1.02
CA SER A 17 19.34 -29.01 2.37
C SER A 17 19.84 -27.57 2.52
N ILE A 18 21.04 -27.26 2.03
CA ILE A 18 21.58 -25.90 2.03
C ILE A 18 20.71 -24.96 1.21
N GLY A 19 20.28 -25.40 0.02
CA GLY A 19 19.37 -24.62 -0.83
C GLY A 19 18.05 -24.31 -0.14
N ALA A 20 17.44 -25.30 0.53
CA ALA A 20 16.20 -25.11 1.27
C ALA A 20 16.39 -24.15 2.46
N ILE A 21 17.48 -24.28 3.22
CA ILE A 21 17.80 -23.38 4.35
C ILE A 21 18.00 -21.95 3.86
N LEU A 22 18.73 -21.75 2.77
CA LEU A 22 18.94 -20.42 2.19
C LEU A 22 17.62 -19.81 1.70
N THR A 23 16.75 -20.59 1.08
CA THR A 23 15.45 -20.12 0.64
C THR A 23 14.59 -19.66 1.82
N VAL A 24 14.51 -20.45 2.88
CA VAL A 24 13.77 -20.09 4.09
C VAL A 24 14.39 -18.86 4.75
N TRP A 25 15.71 -18.78 4.81
CA TRP A 25 16.42 -17.66 5.41
C TRP A 25 16.19 -16.35 4.64
N PHE A 26 16.26 -16.38 3.31
CA PHE A 26 15.97 -15.22 2.45
C PHE A 26 14.49 -14.78 2.51
N THR A 27 13.59 -15.74 2.61
CA THR A 27 12.14 -15.44 2.72
C THR A 27 11.78 -14.91 4.11
N GLY A 28 12.44 -15.41 5.15
CA GLY A 28 12.21 -15.01 6.55
C GLY A 28 12.79 -13.65 6.93
N GLN A 29 13.69 -13.09 6.13
CA GLN A 29 14.30 -11.77 6.39
C GLN A 29 13.45 -10.58 5.89
N ARG A 30 12.29 -10.79 5.30
CA ARG A 30 11.26 -9.74 5.23
C ARG A 30 10.79 -9.51 6.65
N GLY A 31 11.56 -8.68 7.38
CA GLY A 31 11.34 -8.36 8.78
C GLY A 31 9.86 -8.08 9.00
N ASN A 32 9.35 -8.59 10.08
CA ASN A 32 8.00 -8.34 10.56
C ASN A 32 7.95 -6.86 10.99
N VAL A 33 8.04 -5.95 10.01
CA VAL A 33 7.81 -4.53 10.26
C VAL A 33 6.34 -4.44 10.63
N PRO A 34 6.01 -3.99 11.83
CA PRO A 34 4.61 -3.83 12.22
C PRO A 34 3.94 -2.87 11.23
N VAL A 35 2.80 -3.30 10.71
CA VAL A 35 2.04 -2.57 9.70
C VAL A 35 0.61 -2.37 10.18
N ASN A 36 0.07 -1.21 9.90
CA ASN A 36 -1.34 -0.90 10.08
C ASN A 36 -2.06 -0.91 8.74
N GLN A 37 -3.30 -1.34 8.74
CA GLN A 37 -4.16 -1.35 7.56
C GLN A 37 -5.19 -0.24 7.67
N TYR A 38 -5.44 0.41 6.52
CA TYR A 38 -6.41 1.50 6.40
C TYR A 38 -7.23 1.33 5.14
N HIS A 39 -8.46 1.83 5.17
CA HIS A 39 -9.27 2.00 3.98
C HIS A 39 -9.14 3.44 3.47
N VAL A 40 -9.10 3.59 2.16
CA VAL A 40 -9.26 4.87 1.47
C VAL A 40 -10.45 4.74 0.53
N LEU A 41 -11.43 5.62 0.66
CA LEU A 41 -12.59 5.67 -0.23
C LEU A 41 -12.33 6.69 -1.32
N ILE A 42 -12.03 6.22 -2.52
CA ILE A 42 -11.71 7.07 -3.67
C ILE A 42 -12.97 7.24 -4.51
N THR A 43 -13.36 8.48 -4.76
CA THR A 43 -14.53 8.86 -5.58
C THR A 43 -14.16 9.35 -6.98
N SER A 44 -12.88 9.26 -7.33
CA SER A 44 -12.37 9.59 -8.66
C SER A 44 -11.90 8.34 -9.40
N ASP A 45 -11.51 8.51 -10.64
CA ASP A 45 -10.96 7.42 -11.46
C ASP A 45 -9.65 6.90 -10.83
N VAL A 46 -9.60 5.60 -10.58
CA VAL A 46 -8.44 4.89 -10.01
C VAL A 46 -7.56 4.24 -11.08
N SER A 47 -7.70 4.65 -12.34
CA SER A 47 -6.87 4.13 -13.44
C SER A 47 -5.38 4.25 -13.12
N GLY A 48 -4.64 3.18 -13.42
CA GLY A 48 -3.21 3.10 -13.15
C GLY A 48 -2.85 2.71 -11.72
N LEU A 49 -3.80 2.63 -10.78
CA LEU A 49 -3.56 2.07 -9.47
C LEU A 49 -3.58 0.54 -9.53
N THR A 50 -2.55 -0.09 -8.99
CA THR A 50 -2.38 -1.55 -9.03
C THR A 50 -2.20 -2.13 -7.64
N LEU A 51 -2.52 -3.43 -7.48
CA LEU A 51 -2.16 -4.19 -6.29
C LEU A 51 -0.64 -4.19 -6.13
N GLY A 52 -0.15 -4.02 -4.90
CA GLY A 52 1.26 -3.84 -4.60
C GLY A 52 1.81 -2.47 -5.00
N GLY A 53 0.97 -1.57 -5.52
CA GLY A 53 1.35 -0.19 -5.82
C GLY A 53 1.84 0.55 -4.57
N PRO A 54 2.85 1.42 -4.69
CA PRO A 54 3.44 2.08 -3.53
C PRO A 54 2.49 3.13 -2.93
N VAL A 55 2.53 3.22 -1.60
CA VAL A 55 1.89 4.29 -0.82
C VAL A 55 2.98 5.17 -0.24
N PHE A 56 2.88 6.46 -0.50
CA PHE A 56 3.82 7.47 -0.01
C PHE A 56 3.19 8.31 1.11
N PHE A 57 3.99 8.73 2.06
CA PHE A 57 3.63 9.71 3.08
C PHE A 57 4.61 10.89 2.94
N MET A 58 4.09 12.04 2.56
CA MET A 58 4.90 13.25 2.29
C MET A 58 6.11 12.96 1.37
N GLY A 59 5.94 12.08 0.37
CA GLY A 59 7.00 11.72 -0.58
C GLY A 59 7.89 10.54 -0.18
N VAL A 60 7.74 10.00 1.03
CA VAL A 60 8.48 8.82 1.50
C VAL A 60 7.60 7.58 1.35
N GLN A 61 8.11 6.52 0.74
CA GLN A 61 7.36 5.27 0.61
C GLN A 61 7.19 4.61 1.99
N VAL A 62 5.95 4.47 2.42
CA VAL A 62 5.60 3.91 3.73
C VAL A 62 4.78 2.63 3.65
N GLY A 63 4.29 2.26 2.48
CA GLY A 63 3.41 1.12 2.36
C GLY A 63 3.10 0.72 0.93
N GLU A 64 2.06 -0.09 0.80
CA GLU A 64 1.58 -0.65 -0.46
C GLU A 64 0.06 -0.82 -0.47
N VAL A 65 -0.51 -0.89 -1.66
CA VAL A 65 -1.93 -1.20 -1.90
C VAL A 65 -2.13 -2.72 -1.79
N VAL A 66 -3.08 -3.13 -0.96
CA VAL A 66 -3.36 -4.55 -0.67
C VAL A 66 -4.57 -5.04 -1.45
N ASP A 67 -5.62 -4.22 -1.53
CA ASP A 67 -6.87 -4.58 -2.22
C ASP A 67 -7.55 -3.38 -2.87
N LEU A 68 -8.32 -3.66 -3.92
CA LEU A 68 -9.11 -2.69 -4.69
C LEU A 68 -10.51 -3.29 -4.90
N THR A 69 -11.51 -2.74 -4.21
CA THR A 69 -12.87 -3.27 -4.25
C THR A 69 -13.88 -2.17 -4.62
N ILE A 70 -14.68 -2.42 -5.65
CA ILE A 70 -15.82 -1.56 -5.98
C ILE A 70 -16.92 -1.78 -4.93
N ILE A 71 -17.45 -0.70 -4.36
CA ILE A 71 -18.45 -0.78 -3.31
C ILE A 71 -19.81 -1.17 -3.91
N PRO A 72 -20.40 -2.32 -3.53
CA PRO A 72 -21.74 -2.69 -3.95
C PRO A 72 -22.75 -1.62 -3.51
N GLY A 73 -23.56 -1.11 -4.45
CA GLY A 73 -24.54 -0.08 -4.17
C GLY A 73 -24.05 1.38 -4.32
N ASN A 74 -22.75 1.61 -4.43
CA ASN A 74 -22.17 2.90 -4.78
C ASN A 74 -21.04 2.73 -5.81
N PRO A 75 -21.35 2.52 -7.09
CA PRO A 75 -20.35 2.27 -8.13
C PRO A 75 -19.44 3.47 -8.43
N ALA A 76 -19.78 4.65 -7.89
CA ALA A 76 -18.95 5.85 -8.02
C ALA A 76 -17.80 5.91 -7.00
N SER A 77 -17.65 4.88 -6.15
CA SER A 77 -16.60 4.84 -5.13
C SER A 77 -15.88 3.50 -5.13
N VAL A 78 -14.57 3.57 -5.06
CA VAL A 78 -13.68 2.41 -4.92
C VAL A 78 -13.09 2.43 -3.52
N ARG A 79 -13.20 1.31 -2.82
CA ARG A 79 -12.50 1.08 -1.56
C ARG A 79 -11.13 0.53 -1.87
N VAL A 80 -10.12 1.23 -1.45
CA VAL A 80 -8.73 0.80 -1.54
C VAL A 80 -8.25 0.45 -0.15
N GLU A 81 -7.78 -0.78 0.03
CA GLU A 81 -7.11 -1.19 1.25
C GLU A 81 -5.61 -0.98 1.10
N ILE A 82 -5.03 -0.26 2.02
CA ILE A 82 -3.60 0.00 2.05
C ILE A 82 -2.97 -0.55 3.33
N ARG A 83 -1.75 -1.00 3.22
CA ARG A 83 -0.90 -1.42 4.33
C ARG A 83 0.22 -0.41 4.48
N VAL A 84 0.33 0.17 5.65
CA VAL A 84 1.30 1.24 5.95
C VAL A 84 2.12 0.83 7.16
N ARG A 85 3.41 1.10 7.14
CA ARG A 85 4.30 0.84 8.30
C ARG A 85 3.83 1.65 9.50
N GLU A 86 3.86 1.03 10.68
CA GLU A 86 3.44 1.66 11.94
C GLU A 86 4.21 2.95 12.26
N GLU A 87 5.45 3.05 11.75
CA GLU A 87 6.29 4.26 11.89
C GLU A 87 5.72 5.50 11.20
N ALA A 88 4.82 5.33 10.22
CA ALA A 88 4.18 6.45 9.55
C ALA A 88 3.12 7.08 10.47
N PRO A 89 3.20 8.38 10.73
CA PRO A 89 2.29 9.07 11.66
C PRO A 89 0.93 9.31 11.00
N VAL A 90 0.13 8.25 10.85
CA VAL A 90 -1.23 8.34 10.33
C VAL A 90 -2.18 8.68 11.48
N ASP A 91 -2.80 9.83 11.39
CA ASP A 91 -3.67 10.41 12.41
C ASP A 91 -4.96 10.98 11.79
N THR A 92 -5.80 11.61 12.62
CA THR A 92 -7.06 12.21 12.17
C THR A 92 -6.89 13.42 11.25
N GLY A 93 -5.70 14.00 11.16
CA GLY A 93 -5.33 15.05 10.20
C GLY A 93 -4.74 14.51 8.90
N THR A 94 -4.63 13.18 8.76
CA THR A 94 -4.09 12.56 7.56
C THR A 94 -5.16 12.43 6.48
N TRP A 95 -4.81 12.76 5.25
CA TRP A 95 -5.67 12.60 4.08
C TRP A 95 -4.90 11.99 2.91
N ALA A 96 -5.61 11.30 2.04
CA ALA A 96 -5.06 10.61 0.88
C ALA A 96 -5.43 11.34 -0.41
N THR A 97 -4.53 11.30 -1.37
CA THR A 97 -4.81 11.71 -2.75
C THR A 97 -4.22 10.69 -3.73
N LEU A 98 -4.79 10.61 -4.92
CA LEU A 98 -4.26 9.84 -6.02
C LEU A 98 -3.41 10.75 -6.91
N ALA A 99 -2.20 10.33 -7.22
CA ALA A 99 -1.31 11.07 -8.08
C ALA A 99 -0.73 10.17 -9.18
N ALA A 100 -0.67 10.69 -10.41
CA ALA A 100 0.02 10.02 -11.50
C ALA A 100 1.53 10.12 -11.29
N GLN A 101 2.22 8.99 -11.35
CA GLN A 101 3.68 8.91 -11.25
C GLN A 101 4.30 8.85 -12.64
N GLY A 102 4.84 9.97 -13.08
CA GLY A 102 5.47 10.09 -14.41
C GLY A 102 4.45 10.12 -15.54
N ILE A 103 4.93 9.83 -16.73
CA ILE A 103 4.15 9.84 -17.99
C ILE A 103 3.61 8.45 -18.38
N THR A 104 3.87 7.45 -17.57
CA THR A 104 3.53 6.04 -17.86
C THR A 104 2.09 5.68 -17.51
N GLY A 105 1.33 6.58 -16.88
CA GLY A 105 -0.03 6.32 -16.46
C GLY A 105 -0.17 5.48 -15.17
N VAL A 106 0.94 5.25 -14.47
CA VAL A 106 0.91 4.60 -13.15
C VAL A 106 0.44 5.60 -12.11
N SER A 107 -0.57 5.21 -11.32
CA SER A 107 -1.07 6.01 -10.21
C SER A 107 -0.59 5.46 -8.87
N VAL A 108 -0.32 6.35 -7.93
CA VAL A 108 0.12 6.02 -6.58
C VAL A 108 -0.73 6.76 -5.56
N ILE A 109 -0.82 6.23 -4.36
CA ILE A 109 -1.48 6.90 -3.24
C ILE A 109 -0.44 7.73 -2.48
N ASN A 110 -0.73 9.02 -2.32
CA ASN A 110 0.03 9.92 -1.47
C ASN A 110 -0.79 10.27 -0.23
N LEU A 111 -0.20 10.09 0.93
CA LEU A 111 -0.74 10.53 2.21
C LEU A 111 -0.08 11.85 2.60
N TYR A 112 -0.89 12.76 3.07
CA TYR A 112 -0.47 14.06 3.60
C TYR A 112 -1.05 14.23 5.01
N ALA A 113 -0.35 14.96 5.86
CA ALA A 113 -0.81 15.31 7.18
C ALA A 113 -1.00 16.82 7.31
N GLU A 114 -2.04 17.23 8.02
CA GLU A 114 -2.21 18.63 8.42
C GLU A 114 -1.26 18.96 9.57
N PRO A 115 -0.69 20.18 9.60
CA PRO A 115 0.15 20.59 10.72
C PRO A 115 -0.67 20.64 12.01
N GLY A 116 -0.12 20.12 13.09
CA GLY A 116 -0.76 20.14 14.41
C GLY A 116 -0.61 18.82 15.15
N ALA A 117 -1.15 18.78 16.36
CA ALA A 117 -1.27 17.55 17.13
C ALA A 117 -2.66 16.95 16.87
N HIS A 118 -2.67 15.76 16.31
CA HIS A 118 -3.88 15.00 15.98
C HIS A 118 -3.91 13.68 16.77
N GLU A 119 -5.10 13.13 16.95
CA GLU A 119 -5.26 11.84 17.58
C GLU A 119 -4.99 10.70 16.58
N PRO A 120 -4.50 9.53 17.03
CA PRO A 120 -4.35 8.36 16.17
C PRO A 120 -5.67 8.02 15.50
N LEU A 121 -5.61 7.73 14.19
CA LEU A 121 -6.79 7.34 13.42
C LEU A 121 -7.29 5.98 13.89
N ARG A 122 -8.56 5.93 14.32
CA ARG A 122 -9.23 4.70 14.79
C ARG A 122 -10.38 4.32 13.86
N ALA A 123 -10.66 3.03 13.80
CA ALA A 123 -11.85 2.55 13.11
C ALA A 123 -13.11 3.08 13.80
N LEU A 124 -14.08 3.53 13.02
CA LEU A 124 -15.40 3.89 13.51
C LEU A 124 -16.21 2.63 13.80
N ASP A 125 -17.20 2.76 14.69
CA ASP A 125 -18.10 1.66 15.03
C ASP A 125 -18.76 1.06 13.78
N GLY A 126 -18.59 -0.24 13.61
CA GLY A 126 -19.11 -0.97 12.44
C GLY A 126 -18.18 -1.00 11.22
N GLN A 127 -17.00 -0.42 11.28
CA GLN A 127 -15.99 -0.51 10.23
C GLN A 127 -14.83 -1.40 10.68
N PRO A 128 -14.37 -2.34 9.83
CA PRO A 128 -13.27 -3.24 10.19
C PRO A 128 -11.91 -2.54 10.28
N LEU A 129 -11.72 -1.47 9.52
CA LEU A 129 -10.47 -0.70 9.46
C LEU A 129 -10.74 0.80 9.51
N PRO A 130 -9.79 1.60 10.04
CA PRO A 130 -9.87 3.05 9.98
C PRO A 130 -9.91 3.54 8.53
N VAL A 131 -10.66 4.60 8.29
CA VAL A 131 -10.80 5.20 6.95
C VAL A 131 -10.04 6.51 6.89
N ILE A 132 -9.11 6.61 5.95
CA ILE A 132 -8.41 7.86 5.63
C ILE A 132 -9.27 8.63 4.63
N PRO A 133 -9.63 9.90 4.91
CA PRO A 133 -10.39 10.71 3.98
C PRO A 133 -9.60 10.94 2.68
N TYR A 134 -10.29 10.84 1.54
CA TYR A 134 -9.73 11.14 0.24
C TYR A 134 -10.00 12.60 -0.14
N ARG A 135 -8.99 13.26 -0.67
CA ARG A 135 -9.10 14.60 -1.27
C ARG A 135 -8.54 14.53 -2.69
N ASP A 136 -9.28 15.05 -3.64
CA ASP A 136 -8.83 15.13 -5.03
C ASP A 136 -7.57 16.01 -5.12
N SER A 137 -6.61 15.58 -5.94
CA SER A 137 -5.43 16.40 -6.21
C SER A 137 -5.89 17.70 -6.86
N GLY A 138 -5.46 18.84 -6.30
CA GLY A 138 -6.00 20.19 -6.53
C GLY A 138 -6.13 20.70 -7.98
N PHE A 139 -5.86 19.89 -8.99
CA PHE A 139 -6.14 20.22 -10.38
C PHE A 139 -7.66 20.29 -10.64
N SER A 140 -8.43 19.37 -10.07
CA SER A 140 -9.89 19.40 -10.14
C SER A 140 -10.48 20.57 -9.35
N ALA A 141 -9.85 20.92 -8.22
CA ALA A 141 -10.27 22.07 -7.41
C ALA A 141 -10.00 23.40 -8.14
N LEU A 142 -8.94 23.50 -8.92
CA LEU A 142 -8.67 24.67 -9.74
C LEU A 142 -9.65 24.81 -10.91
N LEU A 143 -10.07 23.70 -11.52
CA LEU A 143 -11.07 23.72 -12.58
C LEU A 143 -12.47 24.05 -12.06
N SER A 144 -12.80 23.63 -10.82
CA SER A 144 -14.10 23.94 -10.19
C SER A 144 -14.16 25.35 -9.59
N SER A 145 -13.01 25.95 -9.27
CA SER A 145 -12.92 27.32 -8.72
C SER A 145 -12.68 28.40 -9.77
N ALA A 146 -12.55 28.02 -11.05
CA ALA A 146 -12.56 29.01 -12.12
C ALA A 146 -13.98 29.56 -12.23
N PRO A 147 -14.27 30.81 -11.80
CA PRO A 147 -15.56 31.44 -12.09
C PRO A 147 -15.69 31.52 -13.59
N GLY A 148 -16.83 31.02 -14.09
CA GLY A 148 -17.09 30.90 -15.52
C GLY A 148 -16.66 32.12 -16.29
N VAL A 149 -15.63 31.93 -17.12
CA VAL A 149 -15.34 32.85 -18.22
C VAL A 149 -16.28 32.42 -19.36
N LEU A 150 -17.43 33.03 -19.41
CA LEU A 150 -18.23 33.17 -20.61
C LEU A 150 -18.15 34.60 -21.05
#